data_5616497cc82f67c71c6f5f07df058c13
#
_entry.id   5616497cc82f67c71c6f5f07df058c13
#
_cell.length_a   1.000
_cell.length_b   1.000
_cell.length_c   1.000
_cell.angle_alpha   90.00
_cell.angle_beta   90.00
_cell.angle_gamma   90.00
#
_symmetry.space_group_name_H-M   'P 1'
#
loop_
_entity.id
_entity.type
_entity.pdbx_description
1 polymer ?
#
loop_
_entity_poly.entity_id
_entity_poly.type
_entity_poly.pdbx_seq_one_letter_code
_entity_poly.pdbx_strand_id
1 'polypeptide(L)'
;MAATRHATPMNSNAVLILAAALLAAAALPGAAGAQPVDHPAHHHHAPAPAPAPSEDAAAGIDHAEHHGRSATMPSHGTEGAMDHGDMQMQGGSAPPDARDPHAYSAGNTLSGGPYTLGPARSLHLHDESTWGTLRVDRLEAVRTDDHTSGAYEATARIGHDYNRLVIKAEGEASGGRIEESRTEALWSHAVATFWDAQFGVRHDTGPGPGRTWAALGIEGLAPYWFEVDAAAYLGDDGRTGLRLSVEYELLLTQRLVLQPRLEAAVYGKGDPANGIGKGLSSVTAGLRLRYEFSRQFAPYVGVEWAGRFGDTAPLARVAGETTNETRVMAGVRFWF
;
A
#
# COMPACT_ATOMS: atom_id res chain seq x y z
N MET A 1 55.78 -0.31 6.88
CA MET A 1 55.29 0.84 7.66
C MET A 1 53.77 0.78 7.62
N ALA A 2 53.17 0.31 8.69
CA ALA A 2 51.71 0.17 8.80
C ALA A 2 51.15 1.50 9.30
N ALA A 3 50.28 2.12 8.50
CA ALA A 3 49.59 3.35 8.90
C ALA A 3 48.34 2.97 9.70
N THR A 4 48.42 3.17 11.00
CA THR A 4 47.27 3.05 11.93
C THR A 4 46.31 4.18 11.65
N ARG A 5 45.16 3.87 11.06
CA ARG A 5 44.06 4.84 10.90
C ARG A 5 43.33 4.98 12.24
N HIS A 6 43.49 6.13 12.85
CA HIS A 6 42.68 6.51 14.03
C HIS A 6 41.20 6.68 13.63
N ALA A 7 40.36 5.88 14.27
CA ALA A 7 38.93 6.05 14.22
C ALA A 7 38.55 7.35 14.96
N THR A 8 37.96 8.30 14.25
CA THR A 8 37.43 9.54 14.82
C THR A 8 36.05 9.24 15.46
N PRO A 9 35.72 9.78 16.65
CA PRO A 9 34.48 9.45 17.34
C PRO A 9 33.26 9.98 16.58
N MET A 10 32.20 9.20 16.63
CA MET A 10 30.88 9.43 16.06
C MET A 10 30.34 10.83 16.37
N ASN A 11 29.93 11.54 15.33
CA ASN A 11 29.13 12.74 15.48
C ASN A 11 27.64 12.31 15.63
N SER A 12 27.16 12.24 16.86
CA SER A 12 25.78 11.86 17.23
C SER A 12 24.69 12.73 16.59
N ASN A 13 25.09 13.82 15.92
CA ASN A 13 24.16 14.77 15.31
C ASN A 13 23.57 14.29 13.99
N ALA A 14 24.22 13.38 13.25
CA ALA A 14 23.68 12.89 11.98
C ALA A 14 22.48 11.96 12.17
N VAL A 15 22.52 11.11 13.19
CA VAL A 15 21.40 10.22 13.55
C VAL A 15 20.25 11.05 14.15
N LEU A 16 20.56 12.10 14.90
CA LEU A 16 19.56 13.05 15.44
C LEU A 16 18.91 13.89 14.35
N ILE A 17 19.63 14.29 13.31
CA ILE A 17 19.09 15.08 12.20
C ILE A 17 18.16 14.22 11.35
N LEU A 18 18.48 12.95 11.10
CA LEU A 18 17.61 12.03 10.35
C LEU A 18 16.34 11.69 11.15
N ALA A 19 16.47 11.45 12.46
CA ALA A 19 15.35 11.26 13.37
C ALA A 19 14.49 12.53 13.49
N ALA A 20 15.10 13.72 13.48
CA ALA A 20 14.39 15.00 13.55
C ALA A 20 13.66 15.32 12.22
N ALA A 21 14.22 14.96 11.06
CA ALA A 21 13.56 15.11 9.77
C ALA A 21 12.35 14.18 9.61
N LEU A 22 12.44 12.93 10.09
CA LEU A 22 11.34 11.99 10.16
C LEU A 22 10.26 12.41 11.17
N LEU A 23 10.66 12.96 12.32
CA LEU A 23 9.73 13.51 13.32
C LEU A 23 9.07 14.82 12.87
N ALA A 24 9.75 15.66 12.09
CA ALA A 24 9.16 16.88 11.53
C ALA A 24 8.08 16.58 10.46
N ALA A 25 8.23 15.49 9.71
CA ALA A 25 7.19 15.02 8.79
C ALA A 25 5.95 14.47 9.54
N ALA A 26 6.14 13.91 10.74
CA ALA A 26 5.06 13.44 11.60
C ALA A 26 4.36 14.55 12.40
N ALA A 27 4.96 15.75 12.48
CA ALA A 27 4.44 16.90 13.22
C ALA A 27 3.59 17.87 12.40
N LEU A 28 3.15 17.48 11.20
CA LEU A 28 2.07 18.20 10.52
C LEU A 28 0.80 17.96 11.34
N PRO A 29 0.14 19.03 11.86
CA PRO A 29 -1.07 18.87 12.63
C PRO A 29 -2.15 18.32 11.71
N GLY A 30 -2.43 17.05 11.83
CA GLY A 30 -3.68 16.47 11.40
C GLY A 30 -4.79 17.05 12.26
N ALA A 31 -5.23 18.26 11.93
CA ALA A 31 -6.39 18.88 12.51
C ALA A 31 -7.66 18.26 11.91
N ALA A 32 -7.85 16.97 12.12
CA ALA A 32 -9.16 16.38 12.14
C ALA A 32 -9.54 16.25 13.61
N GLY A 33 -9.99 17.35 14.19
CA GLY A 33 -10.70 17.34 15.47
C GLY A 33 -11.96 16.49 15.27
N ALA A 34 -11.92 15.24 15.70
CA ALA A 34 -13.11 14.49 15.97
C ALA A 34 -13.84 15.24 17.10
N GLN A 35 -14.87 16.00 16.74
CA GLN A 35 -15.81 16.51 17.71
C GLN A 35 -16.47 15.29 18.37
N PRO A 36 -16.56 15.23 19.71
CA PRO A 36 -17.37 14.21 20.34
C PRO A 36 -18.83 14.45 19.91
N VAL A 37 -19.36 13.50 19.17
CA VAL A 37 -20.80 13.44 18.90
C VAL A 37 -21.43 13.02 20.23
N ASP A 38 -22.03 13.98 20.93
CA ASP A 38 -22.93 13.69 22.05
C ASP A 38 -24.08 12.85 21.51
N HIS A 39 -24.01 11.55 21.73
CA HIS A 39 -25.15 10.67 21.54
C HIS A 39 -26.11 10.91 22.72
N PRO A 40 -27.34 11.42 22.47
CA PRO A 40 -28.35 11.44 23.52
C PRO A 40 -28.59 9.99 23.97
N ALA A 41 -28.50 9.78 25.28
CA ALA A 41 -28.71 8.47 25.87
C ALA A 41 -30.04 7.89 25.40
N HIS A 42 -29.99 6.84 24.60
CA HIS A 42 -31.16 6.05 24.28
C HIS A 42 -31.61 5.33 25.55
N HIS A 43 -32.72 5.81 26.11
CA HIS A 43 -33.43 5.08 27.12
C HIS A 43 -33.86 3.74 26.53
N HIS A 44 -33.25 2.66 26.96
CA HIS A 44 -33.69 1.31 26.71
C HIS A 44 -35.04 1.12 27.38
N HIS A 45 -36.15 1.25 26.63
CA HIS A 45 -37.41 0.70 27.05
C HIS A 45 -37.26 -0.83 27.06
N ALA A 46 -37.40 -1.42 28.24
CA ALA A 46 -37.49 -2.86 28.39
C ALA A 46 -38.64 -3.38 27.51
N PRO A 47 -38.45 -4.48 26.77
CA PRO A 47 -39.57 -5.06 25.99
C PRO A 47 -40.66 -5.54 26.93
N ALA A 48 -41.90 -5.19 26.63
CA ALA A 48 -43.08 -5.70 27.33
C ALA A 48 -43.13 -7.24 27.22
N PRO A 49 -43.56 -7.93 28.29
CA PRO A 49 -43.66 -9.41 28.27
C PRO A 49 -44.64 -9.86 27.21
N ALA A 50 -44.25 -10.84 26.40
CA ALA A 50 -45.07 -11.49 25.40
C ALA A 50 -46.32 -12.14 26.04
N PRO A 51 -47.52 -12.05 25.41
CA PRO A 51 -48.67 -12.77 25.88
C PRO A 51 -48.51 -14.30 25.73
N ALA A 52 -48.96 -15.03 26.70
CA ALA A 52 -48.93 -16.50 26.75
C ALA A 52 -49.65 -17.12 25.53
N PRO A 53 -49.23 -18.26 25.01
CA PRO A 53 -49.89 -18.93 23.92
C PRO A 53 -51.20 -19.52 24.40
N SER A 54 -52.29 -19.19 23.71
CA SER A 54 -53.57 -19.88 23.81
C SER A 54 -53.47 -21.23 23.10
N GLU A 55 -53.67 -22.29 23.85
CA GLU A 55 -54.01 -23.63 23.32
C GLU A 55 -55.36 -23.52 22.62
N ASP A 56 -55.39 -23.75 21.29
CA ASP A 56 -56.43 -24.51 20.59
C ASP A 56 -56.19 -24.45 19.07
N ALA A 57 -56.45 -25.63 18.49
CA ALA A 57 -56.59 -25.94 17.06
C ALA A 57 -55.43 -26.61 16.36
N ALA A 58 -55.33 -27.91 16.63
CA ALA A 58 -54.81 -28.88 15.68
C ALA A 58 -55.75 -28.96 14.47
N ALA A 59 -55.26 -28.60 13.28
CA ALA A 59 -55.83 -29.01 12.02
C ALA A 59 -54.71 -29.32 11.05
N GLY A 60 -54.58 -30.59 10.70
CA GLY A 60 -53.58 -31.09 9.76
C GLY A 60 -53.75 -30.52 8.35
N ILE A 61 -52.67 -30.31 7.68
CA ILE A 61 -52.65 -30.10 6.24
C ILE A 61 -51.78 -31.20 5.62
N ASP A 62 -52.43 -32.06 4.87
CA ASP A 62 -51.88 -33.11 4.04
C ASP A 62 -50.93 -32.59 3.00
N HIS A 63 -49.77 -33.23 2.91
CA HIS A 63 -48.87 -33.15 1.76
C HIS A 63 -49.41 -34.00 0.63
N ALA A 64 -50.01 -33.37 -0.39
CA ALA A 64 -50.32 -34.06 -1.65
C ALA A 64 -49.20 -33.79 -2.67
N GLU A 65 -48.63 -34.87 -3.09
CA GLU A 65 -47.66 -35.00 -4.20
C GLU A 65 -48.24 -34.45 -5.52
N HIS A 66 -47.51 -33.68 -6.27
CA HIS A 66 -47.75 -33.46 -7.70
C HIS A 66 -46.58 -33.92 -8.52
N HIS A 67 -46.71 -35.17 -8.99
CA HIS A 67 -45.99 -35.71 -10.12
C HIS A 67 -46.33 -35.00 -11.45
N GLY A 68 -45.33 -34.64 -12.17
CA GLY A 68 -45.13 -34.79 -13.60
C GLY A 68 -46.17 -34.28 -14.61
N ARG A 69 -45.72 -33.35 -15.42
CA ARG A 69 -46.03 -33.38 -16.85
C ARG A 69 -44.89 -32.78 -17.67
N SER A 70 -44.24 -33.67 -18.42
CA SER A 70 -43.45 -33.33 -19.59
C SER A 70 -44.33 -32.57 -20.59
N ALA A 71 -43.91 -31.44 -21.07
CA ALA A 71 -44.46 -30.84 -22.28
C ALA A 71 -43.27 -30.50 -23.23
N THR A 72 -43.36 -31.12 -24.35
CA THR A 72 -42.61 -31.12 -25.57
C THR A 72 -42.25 -29.73 -26.04
N MET A 73 -40.96 -29.55 -26.43
CA MET A 73 -40.50 -28.41 -27.23
C MET A 73 -41.00 -28.51 -28.66
N PRO A 74 -41.39 -27.40 -29.30
CA PRO A 74 -41.20 -27.24 -30.72
C PRO A 74 -39.95 -26.40 -31.02
N SER A 75 -39.07 -26.96 -31.81
CA SER A 75 -37.98 -26.31 -32.51
C SER A 75 -38.52 -25.44 -33.63
N HIS A 76 -38.07 -24.19 -33.72
CA HIS A 76 -37.90 -23.37 -34.96
C HIS A 76 -37.27 -22.05 -34.44
N GLY A 77 -36.13 -21.67 -34.89
CA GLY A 77 -35.70 -21.35 -36.22
C GLY A 77 -35.28 -19.89 -36.26
N THR A 78 -34.06 -19.62 -36.68
CA THR A 78 -33.52 -18.40 -37.27
C THR A 78 -33.32 -17.17 -36.38
N GLU A 79 -32.04 -16.88 -36.25
CA GLU A 79 -31.35 -15.59 -36.25
C GLU A 79 -32.26 -14.35 -36.31
N GLY A 80 -32.30 -13.63 -35.20
CA GLY A 80 -32.75 -12.26 -35.13
C GLY A 80 -31.83 -11.54 -34.14
N ALA A 81 -30.97 -10.67 -34.68
CA ALA A 81 -30.21 -9.73 -33.87
C ALA A 81 -31.15 -9.03 -32.93
N MET A 82 -30.99 -9.23 -31.62
CA MET A 82 -31.72 -8.44 -30.62
C MET A 82 -31.12 -7.04 -30.62
N ASP A 83 -31.82 -6.15 -31.28
CA ASP A 83 -31.66 -4.72 -31.13
C ASP A 83 -31.99 -4.34 -29.68
N HIS A 84 -30.98 -3.99 -28.90
CA HIS A 84 -31.12 -3.44 -27.55
C HIS A 84 -31.44 -1.93 -27.58
N GLY A 85 -32.03 -1.46 -28.69
CA GLY A 85 -32.59 -0.12 -28.79
C GLY A 85 -33.82 0.01 -27.88
N ASP A 86 -33.75 0.99 -26.98
CA ASP A 86 -34.87 1.53 -26.19
C ASP A 86 -35.61 0.56 -25.24
N MET A 87 -34.93 0.01 -24.24
CA MET A 87 -35.60 -0.27 -22.99
C MET A 87 -35.83 1.07 -22.24
N GLN A 88 -36.80 1.85 -22.70
CA GLN A 88 -37.46 2.78 -21.82
C GLN A 88 -38.05 1.94 -20.69
N MET A 89 -37.53 2.13 -19.48
CA MET A 89 -38.23 1.73 -18.27
C MET A 89 -39.58 2.48 -18.27
N GLN A 90 -40.58 1.92 -18.88
CA GLN A 90 -41.94 2.34 -18.69
C GLN A 90 -42.28 2.02 -17.24
N GLY A 91 -41.92 2.93 -16.35
CA GLY A 91 -42.60 3.07 -15.08
C GLY A 91 -44.03 3.37 -15.41
N GLY A 92 -44.89 2.37 -15.50
CA GLY A 92 -46.29 2.55 -15.60
C GLY A 92 -46.78 3.46 -14.46
N SER A 93 -47.76 4.30 -14.70
CA SER A 93 -48.37 5.09 -13.64
C SER A 93 -48.76 4.16 -12.49
N ALA A 94 -48.38 4.53 -11.29
CA ALA A 94 -48.72 3.76 -10.10
C ALA A 94 -50.25 3.48 -10.09
N PRO A 95 -50.69 2.27 -9.71
CA PRO A 95 -52.09 1.96 -9.57
C PRO A 95 -52.80 3.03 -8.72
N PRO A 96 -54.10 3.30 -8.97
CA PRO A 96 -54.81 4.35 -8.23
C PRO A 96 -54.90 4.08 -6.71
N ASP A 97 -54.70 2.85 -6.30
CA ASP A 97 -54.62 2.38 -4.91
C ASP A 97 -53.20 2.23 -4.39
N ALA A 98 -52.22 2.60 -5.21
CA ALA A 98 -50.83 2.57 -4.78
C ALA A 98 -50.61 3.52 -3.61
N ARG A 99 -49.95 3.04 -2.59
CA ARG A 99 -49.59 3.83 -1.43
C ARG A 99 -48.67 4.98 -1.85
N ASP A 100 -48.95 6.18 -1.35
CA ASP A 100 -48.06 7.32 -1.51
C ASP A 100 -46.64 6.95 -1.02
N PRO A 101 -45.62 7.00 -1.87
CA PRO A 101 -44.24 6.71 -1.49
C PRO A 101 -43.74 7.58 -0.31
N HIS A 102 -44.38 8.73 -0.08
CA HIS A 102 -44.05 9.65 0.99
C HIS A 102 -44.98 9.56 2.21
N ALA A 103 -45.89 8.58 2.27
CA ALA A 103 -46.86 8.42 3.36
C ALA A 103 -46.23 8.39 4.77
N TYR A 104 -44.95 8.03 4.89
CA TYR A 104 -44.21 8.00 6.16
C TYR A 104 -43.10 9.05 6.24
N SER A 105 -43.03 9.96 5.29
CA SER A 105 -41.98 10.98 5.29
C SER A 105 -42.21 12.09 6.33
N ALA A 106 -43.33 12.03 7.08
CA ALA A 106 -43.75 13.08 8.03
C ALA A 106 -43.76 14.48 7.40
N GLY A 107 -44.12 14.57 6.11
CA GLY A 107 -44.12 15.81 5.34
C GLY A 107 -42.78 16.27 4.82
N ASN A 108 -41.72 15.48 5.04
CA ASN A 108 -40.38 15.79 4.50
C ASN A 108 -40.30 15.35 3.03
N THR A 109 -39.59 16.12 2.22
CA THR A 109 -39.30 15.81 0.82
C THR A 109 -37.80 15.87 0.60
N LEU A 110 -37.31 15.43 -0.57
CA LEU A 110 -35.91 15.57 -0.93
C LEU A 110 -35.43 17.02 -0.95
N SER A 111 -36.35 17.98 -1.09
CA SER A 111 -36.06 19.41 -1.17
C SER A 111 -36.55 20.22 0.03
N GLY A 112 -37.25 19.61 1.00
CA GLY A 112 -37.80 20.29 2.17
C GLY A 112 -37.83 19.41 3.41
N GLY A 113 -37.56 20.00 4.58
CA GLY A 113 -37.53 19.33 5.87
C GLY A 113 -36.16 19.39 6.55
N PRO A 114 -36.06 18.96 7.83
CA PRO A 114 -34.81 19.07 8.61
C PRO A 114 -33.66 18.18 8.11
N TYR A 115 -33.95 17.25 7.21
CA TYR A 115 -33.00 16.33 6.63
C TYR A 115 -32.62 16.66 5.18
N THR A 116 -33.00 17.84 4.69
CA THR A 116 -32.63 18.28 3.35
C THR A 116 -31.15 18.68 3.29
N LEU A 117 -30.45 18.20 2.26
CA LEU A 117 -29.07 18.53 2.00
C LEU A 117 -28.84 19.96 1.45
N GLY A 118 -29.87 20.84 1.50
CA GLY A 118 -29.76 22.19 0.98
C GLY A 118 -29.53 22.26 -0.54
N PRO A 119 -29.24 23.46 -1.08
CA PRO A 119 -29.01 23.64 -2.52
C PRO A 119 -27.72 23.00 -3.02
N ALA A 120 -26.74 22.79 -2.15
CA ALA A 120 -25.52 22.08 -2.45
C ALA A 120 -25.65 20.61 -1.99
N ARG A 121 -26.20 19.76 -2.85
CA ARG A 121 -26.24 18.31 -2.65
C ARG A 121 -24.86 17.69 -2.94
N SER A 122 -23.81 18.18 -2.32
CA SER A 122 -22.52 17.54 -2.40
C SER A 122 -22.48 16.41 -1.38
N LEU A 123 -22.47 15.18 -1.84
CA LEU A 123 -22.02 14.05 -1.05
C LEU A 123 -20.55 14.28 -0.77
N HIS A 124 -20.20 14.63 0.48
CA HIS A 124 -18.80 14.57 0.92
C HIS A 124 -18.45 13.11 1.11
N LEU A 125 -17.84 12.53 0.10
CA LEU A 125 -17.32 11.16 0.17
C LEU A 125 -15.99 11.19 0.92
N HIS A 126 -15.67 10.13 1.64
CA HIS A 126 -14.40 10.02 2.37
C HIS A 126 -13.17 10.02 1.45
N ASP A 127 -13.35 9.70 0.17
CA ASP A 127 -12.31 9.75 -0.87
C ASP A 127 -11.80 11.18 -1.19
N GLU A 128 -12.58 12.22 -0.81
CA GLU A 128 -12.15 13.63 -0.89
C GLU A 128 -11.33 14.08 0.33
N SER A 129 -11.26 13.27 1.38
CA SER A 129 -10.52 13.62 2.59
C SER A 129 -9.01 13.51 2.36
N THR A 130 -8.26 14.52 2.81
CA THR A 130 -6.79 14.46 2.82
C THR A 130 -6.35 13.63 4.02
N TRP A 131 -5.52 12.65 3.78
CA TRP A 131 -4.92 11.82 4.81
C TRP A 131 -3.41 11.73 4.64
N GLY A 132 -2.73 11.37 5.69
CA GLY A 132 -1.28 11.19 5.70
C GLY A 132 -0.91 9.91 6.44
N THR A 133 0.12 9.21 5.97
CA THR A 133 0.70 8.05 6.62
C THR A 133 2.21 8.13 6.58
N LEU A 134 2.85 7.62 7.63
CA LEU A 134 4.28 7.34 7.66
C LEU A 134 4.46 5.86 7.97
N ARG A 135 5.14 5.15 7.07
CA ARG A 135 5.48 3.74 7.23
C ARG A 135 7.01 3.60 7.23
N VAL A 136 7.54 2.98 8.25
CA VAL A 136 8.93 2.55 8.32
C VAL A 136 8.93 1.03 8.17
N ASP A 137 9.28 0.56 6.98
CA ASP A 137 9.28 -0.86 6.64
C ASP A 137 10.51 -1.56 7.20
N ARG A 138 11.64 -0.83 7.22
CA ARG A 138 12.89 -1.33 7.73
C ARG A 138 13.58 -0.28 8.59
N LEU A 139 13.90 -0.67 9.79
CA LEU A 139 14.89 -0.03 10.66
C LEU A 139 15.64 -1.17 11.31
N GLU A 140 16.76 -1.57 10.70
CA GLU A 140 17.41 -2.85 10.99
C GLU A 140 18.91 -2.70 11.21
N ALA A 141 19.44 -3.55 12.08
CA ALA A 141 20.88 -3.83 12.16
C ALA A 141 21.17 -5.01 11.23
N VAL A 142 22.11 -4.80 10.34
CA VAL A 142 22.53 -5.77 9.31
C VAL A 142 23.93 -6.24 9.68
N ARG A 143 24.11 -7.54 9.74
CA ARG A 143 25.41 -8.16 10.00
C ARG A 143 25.84 -9.01 8.82
N THR A 144 27.05 -8.77 8.36
CA THR A 144 27.77 -9.57 7.39
C THR A 144 28.93 -10.28 8.08
N ASP A 145 29.70 -11.06 7.34
CA ASP A 145 30.93 -11.72 7.89
C ASP A 145 31.96 -10.68 8.34
N ASP A 146 32.02 -9.52 7.67
CA ASP A 146 33.10 -8.55 7.83
C ASP A 146 32.70 -7.33 8.70
N HIS A 147 31.41 -6.93 8.72
CA HIS A 147 31.00 -5.71 9.41
C HIS A 147 29.54 -5.74 9.88
N THR A 148 29.17 -4.71 10.63
CA THR A 148 27.79 -4.47 11.04
C THR A 148 27.40 -3.06 10.59
N SER A 149 26.26 -2.95 9.91
CA SER A 149 25.66 -1.69 9.44
C SER A 149 24.24 -1.53 9.95
N GLY A 150 23.67 -0.36 9.76
CA GLY A 150 22.25 -0.08 9.96
C GLY A 150 21.61 0.21 8.62
N ALA A 151 20.40 -0.31 8.38
CA ALA A 151 19.65 0.00 7.18
C ALA A 151 18.25 0.56 7.56
N TYR A 152 17.75 1.44 6.71
CA TYR A 152 16.41 2.01 6.87
C TYR A 152 15.67 2.05 5.54
N GLU A 153 14.36 1.89 5.61
CA GLU A 153 13.43 2.14 4.50
C GLU A 153 12.14 2.72 5.09
N ALA A 154 11.76 3.89 4.59
CA ALA A 154 10.59 4.61 5.06
C ALA A 154 9.81 5.20 3.89
N THR A 155 8.49 5.21 3.99
CA THR A 155 7.59 5.81 3.02
C THR A 155 6.59 6.72 3.73
N ALA A 156 6.52 7.98 3.32
CA ALA A 156 5.48 8.91 3.72
C ALA A 156 4.53 9.14 2.55
N ARG A 157 3.22 9.13 2.81
CA ARG A 157 2.19 9.43 1.82
C ARG A 157 1.28 10.52 2.37
N ILE A 158 0.94 11.51 1.54
CA ILE A 158 -0.01 12.57 1.89
C ILE A 158 -0.84 12.94 0.65
N GLY A 159 -2.15 13.03 0.82
CA GLY A 159 -3.06 13.41 -0.26
C GLY A 159 -4.42 12.75 -0.14
N HIS A 160 -5.05 12.52 -1.28
CA HIS A 160 -6.36 11.90 -1.45
C HIS A 160 -6.21 10.47 -1.97
N ASP A 161 -7.29 9.72 -2.05
CA ASP A 161 -7.27 8.33 -2.52
C ASP A 161 -6.72 8.18 -3.94
N TYR A 162 -7.01 9.12 -4.83
CA TYR A 162 -6.58 9.09 -6.23
C TYR A 162 -5.26 9.81 -6.49
N ASN A 163 -4.93 10.83 -5.69
CA ASN A 163 -3.74 11.67 -5.92
C ASN A 163 -3.02 11.92 -4.61
N ARG A 164 -1.76 11.54 -4.54
CA ARG A 164 -0.95 11.71 -3.34
C ARG A 164 0.51 12.01 -3.66
N LEU A 165 1.13 12.76 -2.78
CA LEU A 165 2.58 12.87 -2.72
C LEU A 165 3.11 11.67 -1.96
N VAL A 166 4.12 11.02 -2.51
CA VAL A 166 4.84 9.90 -1.90
C VAL A 166 6.30 10.28 -1.77
N ILE A 167 6.83 10.19 -0.56
CA ILE A 167 8.25 10.33 -0.29
C ILE A 167 8.77 8.96 0.14
N LYS A 168 9.69 8.39 -0.62
CA LYS A 168 10.39 7.15 -0.27
C LYS A 168 11.82 7.51 0.12
N ALA A 169 12.31 6.96 1.22
CA ALA A 169 13.69 7.15 1.67
C ALA A 169 14.24 5.81 2.14
N GLU A 170 15.35 5.40 1.57
CA GLU A 170 16.08 4.19 1.95
C GLU A 170 17.58 4.48 2.02
N GLY A 171 18.30 3.70 2.81
CA GLY A 171 19.73 3.85 2.89
C GLY A 171 20.38 2.93 3.90
N GLU A 172 21.70 2.90 3.81
CA GLU A 172 22.58 2.12 4.68
C GLU A 172 23.59 3.05 5.35
N ALA A 173 23.89 2.78 6.62
CA ALA A 173 24.82 3.54 7.41
C ALA A 173 25.76 2.59 8.16
N SER A 174 27.06 2.84 8.09
CA SER A 174 28.09 2.10 8.80
C SER A 174 29.07 3.04 9.46
N GLY A 175 29.56 2.70 10.65
CA GLY A 175 30.50 3.54 11.39
C GLY A 175 29.99 4.95 11.71
N GLY A 176 28.67 5.16 11.74
CA GLY A 176 28.04 6.47 11.99
C GLY A 176 28.01 7.42 10.77
N ARG A 177 28.24 6.90 9.58
CA ARG A 177 28.14 7.63 8.31
C ARG A 177 27.13 6.95 7.41
N ILE A 178 26.40 7.75 6.66
CA ILE A 178 25.54 7.26 5.57
C ILE A 178 26.47 6.82 4.45
N GLU A 179 26.43 5.54 4.09
CA GLU A 179 27.20 4.97 2.98
C GLU A 179 26.43 5.15 1.67
N GLU A 180 25.14 4.80 1.68
CA GLU A 180 24.26 5.03 0.55
C GLU A 180 22.91 5.54 1.05
N SER A 181 22.32 6.44 0.30
CA SER A 181 20.96 6.90 0.53
C SER A 181 20.28 7.20 -0.79
N ARG A 182 19.04 6.77 -0.88
CA ARG A 182 18.14 7.08 -1.99
C ARG A 182 16.91 7.77 -1.43
N THR A 183 16.55 8.88 -2.02
CA THR A 183 15.32 9.61 -1.67
C THR A 183 14.52 9.86 -2.95
N GLU A 184 13.25 9.53 -2.93
CA GLU A 184 12.34 9.76 -4.04
C GLU A 184 11.18 10.66 -3.59
N ALA A 185 10.83 11.64 -4.40
CA ALA A 185 9.64 12.47 -4.24
C ALA A 185 8.76 12.29 -5.47
N LEU A 186 7.62 11.63 -5.29
CA LEU A 186 6.78 11.13 -6.36
C LEU A 186 5.35 11.63 -6.21
N TRP A 187 4.75 12.08 -7.31
CA TRP A 187 3.31 12.16 -7.42
C TRP A 187 2.78 10.78 -7.80
N SER A 188 1.83 10.28 -7.03
CA SER A 188 1.20 8.97 -7.22
C SER A 188 -0.25 9.17 -7.59
N HIS A 189 -0.69 8.51 -8.65
CA HIS A 189 -2.06 8.54 -9.15
C HIS A 189 -2.61 7.13 -9.30
N ALA A 190 -3.79 6.87 -8.71
CA ALA A 190 -4.47 5.60 -8.84
C ALA A 190 -5.00 5.42 -10.29
N VAL A 191 -4.41 4.49 -11.04
CA VAL A 191 -4.78 4.18 -12.44
C VAL A 191 -5.69 2.97 -12.53
N ALA A 192 -5.68 2.11 -11.50
CA ALA A 192 -6.59 0.97 -11.38
C ALA A 192 -6.79 0.65 -9.88
N THR A 193 -7.73 -0.25 -9.57
CA THR A 193 -8.12 -0.60 -8.19
C THR A 193 -6.93 -0.95 -7.28
N PHE A 194 -5.90 -1.58 -7.81
CA PHE A 194 -4.73 -2.04 -7.06
C PHE A 194 -3.41 -1.49 -7.61
N TRP A 195 -3.44 -0.49 -8.50
CA TRP A 195 -2.27 0.02 -9.17
C TRP A 195 -2.22 1.53 -9.19
N ASP A 196 -1.09 2.06 -8.76
CA ASP A 196 -0.74 3.47 -8.84
C ASP A 196 0.36 3.68 -9.87
N ALA A 197 0.20 4.70 -10.71
CA ALA A 197 1.29 5.24 -11.51
C ALA A 197 2.00 6.33 -10.72
N GLN A 198 3.32 6.34 -10.76
CA GLN A 198 4.16 7.27 -10.01
C GLN A 198 5.07 8.04 -10.96
N PHE A 199 5.21 9.34 -10.72
CA PHE A 199 6.10 10.22 -11.47
C PHE A 199 6.75 11.23 -10.53
N GLY A 200 8.06 11.47 -10.70
CA GLY A 200 8.75 12.44 -9.87
C GLY A 200 10.25 12.44 -10.04
N VAL A 201 10.95 12.65 -8.93
CA VAL A 201 12.40 12.75 -8.89
C VAL A 201 12.97 11.79 -7.85
N ARG A 202 14.13 11.25 -8.17
CA ARG A 202 14.98 10.46 -7.28
C ARG A 202 16.33 11.15 -7.13
N HIS A 203 16.85 11.15 -5.92
CA HIS A 203 18.20 11.62 -5.61
C HIS A 203 18.95 10.54 -4.83
N ASP A 204 20.13 10.19 -5.35
CA ASP A 204 21.03 9.22 -4.73
C ASP A 204 22.24 9.96 -4.16
N THR A 205 22.66 9.56 -2.96
CA THR A 205 23.91 9.96 -2.34
C THR A 205 24.68 8.72 -1.92
N GLY A 206 25.99 8.80 -1.99
CA GLY A 206 26.86 7.67 -1.67
C GLY A 206 28.33 8.08 -1.62
N PRO A 207 29.28 7.13 -1.72
CA PRO A 207 30.71 7.41 -1.74
C PRO A 207 31.15 8.24 -2.96
N GLY A 208 30.43 8.12 -4.07
CA GLY A 208 30.65 8.88 -5.30
C GLY A 208 29.85 10.18 -5.36
N PRO A 209 29.82 10.83 -6.53
CA PRO A 209 29.04 12.04 -6.73
C PRO A 209 27.53 11.74 -6.68
N GLY A 210 26.76 12.61 -6.00
CA GLY A 210 25.30 12.50 -5.97
C GLY A 210 24.69 12.49 -7.37
N ARG A 211 23.58 11.78 -7.54
CA ARG A 211 22.86 11.64 -8.82
C ARG A 211 21.39 11.99 -8.65
N THR A 212 20.86 12.74 -9.61
CA THR A 212 19.43 13.05 -9.66
C THR A 212 18.85 12.45 -10.94
N TRP A 213 17.66 11.86 -10.80
CA TRP A 213 16.96 11.14 -11.85
C TRP A 213 15.52 11.62 -11.94
N ALA A 214 14.99 11.72 -13.12
CA ALA A 214 13.54 11.66 -13.32
C ALA A 214 13.09 10.22 -13.09
N ALA A 215 12.01 10.04 -12.36
CA ALA A 215 11.46 8.74 -12.01
C ALA A 215 10.06 8.57 -12.62
N LEU A 216 9.79 7.40 -13.18
CA LEU A 216 8.49 6.95 -13.66
C LEU A 216 8.29 5.52 -13.19
N GLY A 217 7.19 5.22 -12.51
CA GLY A 217 6.99 3.89 -11.95
C GLY A 217 5.53 3.49 -11.85
N ILE A 218 5.34 2.25 -11.47
CA ILE A 218 4.07 1.67 -11.06
C ILE A 218 4.28 0.93 -9.74
N GLU A 219 3.34 1.09 -8.82
CA GLU A 219 3.31 0.37 -7.55
C GLU A 219 1.93 -0.24 -7.37
N GLY A 220 1.84 -1.48 -6.90
CA GLY A 220 0.54 -2.09 -6.68
C GLY A 220 0.58 -3.55 -6.29
N LEU A 221 -0.62 -4.15 -6.24
CA LEU A 221 -0.84 -5.55 -5.93
C LEU A 221 -1.13 -6.34 -7.21
N ALA A 222 -0.22 -7.24 -7.56
CA ALA A 222 -0.42 -8.21 -8.61
C ALA A 222 -1.32 -9.38 -8.12
N PRO A 223 -1.82 -10.26 -9.04
CA PRO A 223 -2.55 -11.46 -8.66
C PRO A 223 -1.81 -12.26 -7.59
N TYR A 224 -2.58 -12.88 -6.68
CA TYR A 224 -2.08 -13.60 -5.51
C TYR A 224 -1.43 -12.71 -4.44
N TRP A 225 -1.71 -11.39 -4.44
CA TRP A 225 -1.25 -10.43 -3.42
C TRP A 225 0.26 -10.18 -3.40
N PHE A 226 0.92 -10.33 -4.54
CA PHE A 226 2.29 -9.87 -4.67
C PHE A 226 2.34 -8.34 -4.71
N GLU A 227 3.06 -7.73 -3.78
CA GLU A 227 3.39 -6.31 -3.84
C GLU A 227 4.49 -6.12 -4.88
N VAL A 228 4.24 -5.26 -5.86
CA VAL A 228 5.17 -4.97 -6.95
C VAL A 228 5.43 -3.48 -7.00
N ASP A 229 6.71 -3.13 -7.02
CA ASP A 229 7.19 -1.77 -7.29
C ASP A 229 8.18 -1.85 -8.45
N ALA A 230 7.84 -1.22 -9.57
CA ALA A 230 8.68 -1.17 -10.76
C ALA A 230 8.87 0.28 -11.20
N ALA A 231 10.12 0.71 -11.29
CA ALA A 231 10.46 2.08 -11.65
C ALA A 231 11.54 2.16 -12.73
N ALA A 232 11.38 3.09 -13.64
CA ALA A 232 12.35 3.50 -14.65
C ALA A 232 12.89 4.88 -14.29
N TYR A 233 14.18 5.07 -14.48
CA TYR A 233 14.90 6.29 -14.13
C TYR A 233 15.66 6.83 -15.33
N LEU A 234 15.62 8.15 -15.48
CA LEU A 234 16.35 8.90 -16.50
C LEU A 234 17.23 9.93 -15.79
N GLY A 235 18.52 9.78 -15.87
CA GLY A 235 19.52 10.67 -15.27
C GLY A 235 20.20 11.55 -16.29
N ASP A 236 21.12 12.37 -15.80
CA ASP A 236 22.02 13.18 -16.61
C ASP A 236 22.88 12.30 -17.54
N ASP A 237 23.46 12.91 -18.56
CA ASP A 237 24.34 12.24 -19.55
C ASP A 237 23.71 11.00 -20.23
N GLY A 238 22.37 10.91 -20.30
CA GLY A 238 21.68 9.78 -20.90
C GLY A 238 21.79 8.48 -20.08
N ARG A 239 22.01 8.58 -18.78
CA ARG A 239 21.92 7.43 -17.88
C ARG A 239 20.48 6.97 -17.77
N THR A 240 20.28 5.67 -17.79
CA THR A 240 18.98 5.04 -17.58
C THR A 240 19.11 3.95 -16.54
N GLY A 241 18.05 3.76 -15.74
CA GLY A 241 17.97 2.71 -14.74
C GLY A 241 16.57 2.10 -14.74
N LEU A 242 16.50 0.83 -14.35
CA LEU A 242 15.27 0.11 -14.05
C LEU A 242 15.45 -0.57 -12.70
N ARG A 243 14.42 -0.51 -11.85
CA ARG A 243 14.36 -1.23 -10.59
C ARG A 243 13.04 -1.98 -10.53
N LEU A 244 13.10 -3.21 -10.08
CA LEU A 244 11.95 -4.04 -9.80
C LEU A 244 12.09 -4.57 -8.38
N SER A 245 11.08 -4.38 -7.56
CA SER A 245 10.93 -5.01 -6.25
C SER A 245 9.63 -5.80 -6.22
N VAL A 246 9.70 -7.02 -5.75
CA VAL A 246 8.55 -7.90 -5.55
C VAL A 246 8.60 -8.46 -4.15
N GLU A 247 7.50 -8.33 -3.43
CA GLU A 247 7.36 -8.78 -2.05
C GLU A 247 6.06 -9.56 -1.87
N TYR A 248 6.06 -10.47 -0.92
CA TYR A 248 4.87 -11.23 -0.56
C TYR A 248 4.76 -11.39 0.96
N GLU A 249 3.56 -11.30 1.50
CA GLU A 249 3.30 -11.55 2.92
C GLU A 249 2.60 -12.89 3.12
N LEU A 250 3.33 -13.89 3.61
CA LEU A 250 2.78 -15.21 3.94
C LEU A 250 2.44 -15.27 5.44
N LEU A 251 1.17 -15.27 5.77
CA LEU A 251 0.69 -15.39 7.14
C LEU A 251 0.83 -16.85 7.61
N LEU A 252 1.87 -17.13 8.41
CA LEU A 252 2.03 -18.45 9.06
C LEU A 252 1.05 -18.61 10.22
N THR A 253 0.77 -17.52 10.93
CA THR A 253 -0.28 -17.39 11.94
C THR A 253 -0.90 -16.00 11.84
N GLN A 254 -1.87 -15.67 12.67
CA GLN A 254 -2.47 -14.32 12.71
C GLN A 254 -1.47 -13.19 13.07
N ARG A 255 -0.30 -13.53 13.62
CA ARG A 255 0.72 -12.58 14.07
C ARG A 255 2.12 -12.86 13.54
N LEU A 256 2.34 -14.05 13.00
CA LEU A 256 3.63 -14.43 12.45
C LEU A 256 3.56 -14.43 10.94
N VAL A 257 4.32 -13.56 10.32
CA VAL A 257 4.32 -13.33 8.88
C VAL A 257 5.71 -13.62 8.33
N LEU A 258 5.78 -14.44 7.31
CA LEU A 258 6.98 -14.69 6.53
C LEU A 258 6.94 -13.82 5.27
N GLN A 259 7.98 -13.03 5.04
CA GLN A 259 8.03 -12.02 4.01
C GLN A 259 9.24 -12.25 3.09
N PRO A 260 9.08 -13.04 2.00
CA PRO A 260 10.05 -13.08 0.91
C PRO A 260 10.04 -11.77 0.12
N ARG A 261 11.23 -11.31 -0.28
CA ARG A 261 11.44 -10.15 -1.14
C ARG A 261 12.51 -10.45 -2.17
N LEU A 262 12.28 -10.01 -3.39
CA LEU A 262 13.23 -10.02 -4.48
C LEU A 262 13.34 -8.62 -5.06
N GLU A 263 14.56 -8.14 -5.24
CA GLU A 263 14.82 -6.87 -5.87
C GLU A 263 15.90 -7.02 -6.94
N ALA A 264 15.76 -6.31 -8.05
CA ALA A 264 16.74 -6.28 -9.13
C ALA A 264 16.90 -4.84 -9.66
N ALA A 265 18.14 -4.46 -9.97
CA ALA A 265 18.46 -3.19 -10.59
C ALA A 265 19.29 -3.38 -11.87
N VAL A 266 18.89 -2.67 -12.93
CA VAL A 266 19.52 -2.70 -14.25
C VAL A 266 19.85 -1.28 -14.67
N TYR A 267 21.06 -1.05 -15.19
CA TYR A 267 21.47 0.26 -15.68
C TYR A 267 21.89 0.19 -17.16
N GLY A 268 21.41 1.14 -17.97
CA GLY A 268 21.72 1.21 -19.40
C GLY A 268 23.12 1.77 -19.66
N LYS A 269 23.66 2.59 -18.73
CA LYS A 269 25.01 3.17 -18.80
C LYS A 269 25.71 3.02 -17.45
N GLY A 270 26.98 2.62 -17.49
CA GLY A 270 27.81 2.51 -16.28
C GLY A 270 28.11 3.87 -15.65
N ASP A 271 28.27 3.86 -14.33
CA ASP A 271 28.74 4.97 -13.49
C ASP A 271 29.84 4.46 -12.55
N PRO A 272 31.08 4.28 -13.05
CA PRO A 272 32.17 3.73 -12.24
C PRO A 272 32.50 4.55 -11.00
N ALA A 273 32.21 5.86 -11.00
CA ALA A 273 32.40 6.73 -9.85
C ALA A 273 31.49 6.35 -8.67
N ASN A 274 30.35 5.71 -8.96
CA ASN A 274 29.42 5.17 -7.96
C ASN A 274 29.45 3.62 -7.91
N GLY A 275 30.46 2.98 -8.49
CA GLY A 275 30.57 1.52 -8.49
C GLY A 275 29.50 0.80 -9.32
N ILE A 276 28.79 1.50 -10.21
CA ILE A 276 27.70 0.96 -11.00
C ILE A 276 28.18 0.61 -12.40
N GLY A 277 27.98 -0.64 -12.79
CA GLY A 277 28.23 -1.15 -14.15
C GLY A 277 26.99 -1.08 -15.03
N LYS A 278 27.17 -1.31 -16.33
CA LYS A 278 26.07 -1.45 -17.30
C LYS A 278 25.42 -2.84 -17.19
N GLY A 279 24.15 -2.91 -17.49
CA GLY A 279 23.35 -4.14 -17.49
C GLY A 279 22.75 -4.45 -16.13
N LEU A 280 22.52 -5.72 -15.85
CA LEU A 280 22.07 -6.17 -14.53
C LEU A 280 23.16 -5.84 -13.51
N SER A 281 22.87 -4.94 -12.60
CA SER A 281 23.84 -4.43 -11.61
C SER A 281 23.78 -5.19 -10.31
N SER A 282 22.57 -5.33 -9.76
CA SER A 282 22.38 -6.01 -8.48
C SER A 282 21.10 -6.84 -8.46
N VAL A 283 21.12 -7.90 -7.68
CA VAL A 283 19.94 -8.68 -7.30
C VAL A 283 20.05 -8.95 -5.80
N THR A 284 18.97 -8.71 -5.07
CA THR A 284 18.83 -9.09 -3.67
C THR A 284 17.66 -10.01 -3.50
N ALA A 285 17.82 -11.05 -2.69
CA ALA A 285 16.75 -11.98 -2.34
C ALA A 285 16.76 -12.14 -0.81
N GLY A 286 15.69 -11.71 -0.18
CA GLY A 286 15.55 -11.66 1.27
C GLY A 286 14.37 -12.47 1.76
N LEU A 287 14.50 -12.92 3.00
CA LEU A 287 13.44 -13.60 3.74
C LEU A 287 13.40 -13.02 5.15
N ARG A 288 12.30 -12.42 5.55
CA ARG A 288 12.10 -11.85 6.88
C ARG A 288 10.98 -12.58 7.60
N LEU A 289 11.18 -12.90 8.87
CA LEU A 289 10.16 -13.45 9.75
C LEU A 289 9.77 -12.38 10.75
N ARG A 290 8.56 -11.86 10.60
CA ARG A 290 8.01 -10.74 11.35
C ARG A 290 6.97 -11.25 12.36
N TYR A 291 7.02 -10.70 13.58
CA TYR A 291 6.01 -10.95 14.61
C TYR A 291 5.26 -9.66 14.94
N GLU A 292 3.95 -9.63 14.69
CA GLU A 292 3.09 -8.48 14.96
C GLU A 292 2.66 -8.45 16.43
N PHE A 293 3.34 -7.65 17.26
CA PHE A 293 2.87 -7.33 18.61
C PHE A 293 1.58 -6.52 18.57
N SER A 294 1.57 -5.55 17.67
CA SER A 294 0.38 -4.82 17.23
C SER A 294 0.44 -4.69 15.71
N ARG A 295 -0.65 -4.30 15.09
CA ARG A 295 -0.63 -4.04 13.63
C ARG A 295 0.31 -2.90 13.25
N GLN A 296 0.57 -1.98 14.18
CA GLN A 296 1.41 -0.82 13.98
C GLN A 296 2.88 -1.04 14.33
N PHE A 297 3.21 -2.13 15.02
CA PHE A 297 4.57 -2.40 15.46
C PHE A 297 4.89 -3.88 15.40
N ALA A 298 5.94 -4.21 14.66
CA ALA A 298 6.35 -5.58 14.42
C ALA A 298 7.88 -5.70 14.31
N PRO A 299 8.56 -6.28 15.30
CA PRO A 299 9.95 -6.70 15.16
C PRO A 299 10.06 -7.90 14.22
N TYR A 300 11.24 -8.04 13.63
CA TYR A 300 11.57 -9.14 12.74
C TYR A 300 13.03 -9.53 12.80
N VAL A 301 13.30 -10.73 12.32
CA VAL A 301 14.62 -11.21 11.96
C VAL A 301 14.62 -11.69 10.53
N GLY A 302 15.76 -11.65 9.86
CA GLY A 302 15.81 -12.04 8.47
C GLY A 302 17.18 -12.46 7.99
N VAL A 303 17.19 -13.00 6.78
CA VAL A 303 18.39 -13.32 6.00
C VAL A 303 18.18 -12.77 4.59
N GLU A 304 19.24 -12.24 4.01
CA GLU A 304 19.24 -11.69 2.67
C GLU A 304 20.53 -12.08 1.95
N TRP A 305 20.39 -12.48 0.73
CA TRP A 305 21.48 -12.66 -0.19
C TRP A 305 21.50 -11.47 -1.15
N ALA A 306 22.67 -10.85 -1.31
CA ALA A 306 22.93 -9.76 -2.24
C ALA A 306 24.00 -10.16 -3.23
N GLY A 307 23.72 -9.99 -4.53
CA GLY A 307 24.64 -10.30 -5.62
C GLY A 307 24.88 -9.10 -6.53
N ARG A 308 26.11 -8.88 -6.95
CA ARG A 308 26.50 -7.90 -7.96
C ARG A 308 26.86 -8.61 -9.25
N PHE A 309 26.31 -8.12 -10.37
CA PHE A 309 26.36 -8.78 -11.68
C PHE A 309 26.91 -7.86 -12.76
N GLY A 310 27.01 -8.38 -13.99
CA GLY A 310 27.40 -7.65 -15.16
C GLY A 310 28.71 -6.89 -14.96
N ASP A 311 28.77 -5.67 -15.47
CA ASP A 311 29.93 -4.79 -15.35
C ASP A 311 30.10 -4.21 -13.93
N THR A 312 29.13 -4.38 -13.02
CA THR A 312 29.23 -3.99 -11.61
C THR A 312 30.18 -4.92 -10.83
N ALA A 313 30.15 -6.21 -11.12
CA ALA A 313 30.96 -7.18 -10.40
C ALA A 313 32.48 -6.95 -10.53
N PRO A 314 33.07 -6.63 -11.71
CA PRO A 314 34.44 -6.21 -11.82
C PRO A 314 34.77 -4.95 -11.03
N LEU A 315 33.92 -3.94 -11.02
CA LEU A 315 34.12 -2.70 -10.27
C LEU A 315 34.18 -2.98 -8.77
N ALA A 316 33.29 -3.80 -8.24
CA ALA A 316 33.32 -4.21 -6.85
C ALA A 316 34.65 -4.93 -6.47
N ARG A 317 35.10 -5.85 -7.31
CA ARG A 317 36.41 -6.55 -7.06
C ARG A 317 37.60 -5.58 -7.05
N VAL A 318 37.60 -4.58 -7.94
CA VAL A 318 38.64 -3.55 -7.95
C VAL A 318 38.60 -2.69 -6.70
N ALA A 319 37.42 -2.43 -6.16
CA ALA A 319 37.23 -1.74 -4.88
C ALA A 319 37.54 -2.59 -3.66
N GLY A 320 37.84 -3.89 -3.83
CA GLY A 320 38.09 -4.83 -2.74
C GLY A 320 36.82 -5.34 -2.06
N GLU A 321 35.68 -5.19 -2.72
CA GLU A 321 34.38 -5.61 -2.22
C GLU A 321 33.99 -6.99 -2.76
N THR A 322 33.18 -7.72 -2.01
CA THR A 322 32.61 -9.00 -2.44
C THR A 322 31.54 -8.81 -3.51
N THR A 323 31.45 -9.77 -4.42
CA THR A 323 30.38 -9.76 -5.44
C THR A 323 29.10 -10.46 -4.99
N ASN A 324 29.21 -11.29 -3.95
CA ASN A 324 28.09 -11.98 -3.34
C ASN A 324 28.23 -11.90 -1.82
N GLU A 325 27.16 -11.63 -1.14
CA GLU A 325 27.16 -11.46 0.30
C GLU A 325 25.87 -12.04 0.89
N THR A 326 25.98 -12.72 2.03
CA THR A 326 24.82 -13.13 2.83
C THR A 326 24.79 -12.28 4.08
N ARG A 327 23.64 -11.67 4.33
CA ARG A 327 23.38 -10.75 5.41
C ARG A 327 22.36 -11.34 6.37
N VAL A 328 22.63 -11.21 7.67
CA VAL A 328 21.63 -11.53 8.72
C VAL A 328 21.20 -10.21 9.34
N MET A 329 19.91 -10.04 9.55
CA MET A 329 19.37 -8.80 10.05
C MET A 329 18.34 -8.99 11.14
N ALA A 330 18.23 -7.99 12.00
CA ALA A 330 17.18 -7.85 12.99
C ALA A 330 16.72 -6.40 13.03
N GLY A 331 15.42 -6.19 13.05
CA GLY A 331 14.86 -4.85 12.94
C GLY A 331 13.43 -4.74 13.41
N VAL A 332 12.86 -3.57 13.17
CA VAL A 332 11.48 -3.25 13.48
C VAL A 332 10.79 -2.60 12.28
N ARG A 333 9.51 -2.92 12.11
CA ARG A 333 8.58 -2.25 11.20
C ARG A 333 7.52 -1.54 12.03
N PHE A 334 7.16 -0.33 11.65
CA PHE A 334 6.07 0.41 12.30
C PHE A 334 5.44 1.42 11.34
N TRP A 335 4.21 1.86 11.67
CA TRP A 335 3.51 2.86 10.87
C TRP A 335 2.52 3.68 11.72
N PHE A 336 2.23 4.88 11.23
CA PHE A 336 1.30 5.84 11.84
C PHE A 336 0.31 6.37 10.81
#